data_6c3ecb35a5ec91648eda74e75612d636
#
_entry.id   6c3ecb35a5ec91648eda74e75612d636
#
_cell.length_a   1.000
_cell.length_b   1.000
_cell.length_c   1.000
_cell.angle_alpha   90.00
_cell.angle_beta   90.00
_cell.angle_gamma   90.00
#
_symmetry.space_group_name_H-M   'P 1'
#
loop_
_entity.id
_entity.type
_entity.pdbx_description
1 polymer ?
#
loop_
_entity_poly.entity_id
_entity_poly.type
_entity_poly.pdbx_seq_one_letter_code
_entity_poly.pdbx_strand_id
1 'polypeptide(L)'
;MSAPPDTEAPPPPAAPAARASRRRHPLVLGTVAALIALAAAAAVAAVLAPSPATDGTPVPEVELRLEADDQEPAPPPLVGGDPTGQPVPGGNFSMLEGGLRSFADYRGTPLVVNFFASWCPPCVAEMPAFEAVHQELGADVGFLGVNLRDSVVSATELVERTGVTYDIARDPTGELATALGIVAMPSTVFVSADGVVVGSEAGELSADELRRKVEELVG
;
A
#
# COMPACT_ATOMS: atom_id res chain seq x y z
N MET A 1 61.12 -40.94 -3.71
CA MET A 1 60.95 -40.79 -2.23
C MET A 1 60.92 -39.33 -1.92
N SER A 2 59.75 -38.79 -1.83
CA SER A 2 59.49 -37.36 -1.48
C SER A 2 58.73 -37.33 -0.16
N ALA A 3 59.28 -36.62 0.82
CA ALA A 3 58.73 -36.47 2.16
C ALA A 3 57.47 -35.61 2.12
N PRO A 4 56.51 -35.86 3.01
CA PRO A 4 55.34 -35.01 3.16
C PRO A 4 55.66 -33.70 3.91
N PRO A 5 54.90 -32.64 3.69
CA PRO A 5 55.08 -31.35 4.40
C PRO A 5 54.56 -31.43 5.84
N ASP A 6 55.30 -30.78 6.72
CA ASP A 6 55.00 -30.63 8.15
C ASP A 6 53.69 -29.91 8.41
N THR A 7 52.82 -30.54 9.21
CA THR A 7 51.59 -29.98 9.69
C THR A 7 51.90 -29.17 10.96
N GLU A 8 51.94 -27.84 10.86
CA GLU A 8 52.07 -26.89 11.97
C GLU A 8 50.80 -26.87 12.82
N ALA A 9 50.96 -27.09 14.12
CA ALA A 9 49.88 -27.14 15.08
C ALA A 9 49.39 -25.70 15.39
N PRO A 10 48.05 -25.50 15.62
CA PRO A 10 47.52 -24.19 15.95
C PRO A 10 47.96 -23.70 17.32
N PRO A 11 48.13 -22.36 17.52
CA PRO A 11 48.53 -21.78 18.78
C PRO A 11 47.48 -21.93 19.88
N PRO A 12 47.88 -21.99 21.15
CA PRO A 12 46.96 -22.14 22.27
C PRO A 12 46.07 -20.90 22.48
N PRO A 13 44.85 -21.06 23.06
CA PRO A 13 43.95 -19.94 23.30
C PRO A 13 44.49 -18.97 24.35
N ALA A 14 44.30 -17.68 24.09
CA ALA A 14 44.69 -16.59 24.96
C ALA A 14 43.92 -16.61 26.30
N ALA A 15 44.64 -16.41 27.39
CA ALA A 15 44.09 -16.35 28.74
C ALA A 15 43.11 -15.16 28.93
N PRO A 16 42.05 -15.32 29.73
CA PRO A 16 41.09 -14.25 29.95
C PRO A 16 41.70 -13.09 30.75
N ALA A 17 41.53 -11.89 30.22
CA ALA A 17 41.95 -10.64 30.87
C ALA A 17 41.24 -10.43 32.22
N ALA A 18 42.03 -10.15 33.25
CA ALA A 18 41.54 -9.87 34.58
C ALA A 18 40.61 -8.65 34.62
N ARG A 19 39.38 -8.84 35.09
CA ARG A 19 38.44 -7.75 35.37
C ARG A 19 38.93 -6.91 36.51
N ALA A 20 39.34 -5.66 36.22
CA ALA A 20 39.62 -4.65 37.26
C ALA A 20 38.31 -4.34 38.02
N SER A 21 38.28 -4.66 39.31
CA SER A 21 37.19 -4.30 40.20
C SER A 21 37.26 -2.79 40.48
N ARG A 22 36.37 -2.02 39.87
CA ARG A 22 36.14 -0.62 40.21
C ARG A 22 35.53 -0.57 41.63
N ARG A 23 36.32 -0.21 42.62
CA ARG A 23 35.84 0.16 43.96
C ARG A 23 34.93 1.38 43.82
N ARG A 24 33.61 1.15 43.93
CA ARG A 24 32.64 2.24 44.01
C ARG A 24 32.69 2.82 45.42
N HIS A 25 32.99 4.10 45.54
CA HIS A 25 33.02 4.81 46.82
C HIS A 25 31.56 4.90 47.35
N PRO A 26 31.24 4.38 48.53
CA PRO A 26 29.86 4.38 49.06
C PRO A 26 29.32 5.78 49.36
N LEU A 27 30.19 6.78 49.54
CA LEU A 27 29.78 8.17 49.75
C LEU A 27 29.14 8.83 48.54
N VAL A 28 29.56 8.46 47.31
CA VAL A 28 28.99 9.06 46.10
C VAL A 28 27.59 8.49 45.79
N LEU A 29 27.34 7.22 46.17
CA LEU A 29 26.03 6.61 45.96
C LEU A 29 24.95 7.21 46.87
N GLY A 30 25.32 7.59 48.12
CA GLY A 30 24.38 8.20 49.06
C GLY A 30 23.93 9.61 48.67
N THR A 31 24.84 10.43 48.13
CA THR A 31 24.49 11.78 47.67
C THR A 31 23.62 11.80 46.40
N VAL A 32 23.86 10.89 45.46
CA VAL A 32 23.05 10.77 44.25
C VAL A 32 21.65 10.28 44.58
N ALA A 33 21.50 9.30 45.49
CA ALA A 33 20.20 8.82 45.93
C ALA A 33 19.38 9.89 46.65
N ALA A 34 20.01 10.72 47.48
CA ALA A 34 19.34 11.82 48.18
C ALA A 34 18.88 12.93 47.22
N LEU A 35 19.67 13.25 46.20
CA LEU A 35 19.29 14.24 45.19
C LEU A 35 18.12 13.77 44.30
N ILE A 36 18.09 12.48 43.94
CA ILE A 36 16.97 11.90 43.18
C ILE A 36 15.66 11.89 43.99
N ALA A 37 15.76 11.56 45.30
CA ALA A 37 14.61 11.59 46.21
C ALA A 37 14.04 13.02 46.38
N LEU A 38 14.93 14.03 46.49
CA LEU A 38 14.52 15.43 46.60
C LEU A 38 13.85 15.95 45.34
N ALA A 39 14.37 15.57 44.16
CA ALA A 39 13.79 15.92 42.86
C ALA A 39 12.42 15.27 42.65
N ALA A 40 12.27 14.01 43.07
CA ALA A 40 10.99 13.32 42.99
C ALA A 40 9.91 13.92 43.91
N ALA A 41 10.32 14.34 45.14
CA ALA A 41 9.42 15.01 46.09
C ALA A 41 8.94 16.39 45.58
N ALA A 42 9.84 17.15 44.92
CA ALA A 42 9.52 18.45 44.32
C ALA A 42 8.56 18.30 43.12
N ALA A 43 8.74 17.25 42.30
CA ALA A 43 7.84 16.98 41.20
C ALA A 43 6.42 16.59 41.66
N VAL A 44 6.30 15.78 42.71
CA VAL A 44 5.01 15.42 43.31
C VAL A 44 4.31 16.61 43.95
N ALA A 45 5.07 17.49 44.63
CA ALA A 45 4.51 18.72 45.20
C ALA A 45 3.98 19.70 44.12
N ALA A 46 4.67 19.77 42.99
CA ALA A 46 4.20 20.59 41.85
C ALA A 46 2.92 20.08 41.21
N VAL A 47 2.70 18.74 41.19
CA VAL A 47 1.49 18.13 40.66
C VAL A 47 0.29 18.25 41.61
N LEU A 48 0.58 18.28 42.95
CA LEU A 48 -0.45 18.37 44.00
C LEU A 48 -0.74 19.79 44.45
N ALA A 49 -0.04 20.80 43.94
CA ALA A 49 -0.33 22.19 44.27
C ALA A 49 -1.72 22.59 43.71
N PRO A 50 -2.63 23.10 44.54
CA PRO A 50 -3.91 23.63 44.05
C PRO A 50 -3.59 24.77 43.10
N SER A 51 -4.17 24.70 41.89
CA SER A 51 -4.11 25.78 40.91
C SER A 51 -4.64 27.06 41.56
N PRO A 52 -4.01 28.24 41.36
CA PRO A 52 -4.57 29.50 41.83
C PRO A 52 -5.95 29.66 41.17
N ALA A 53 -6.95 29.97 42.01
CA ALA A 53 -8.29 30.26 41.54
C ALA A 53 -8.18 31.40 40.52
N THR A 54 -8.47 31.11 39.28
CA THR A 54 -8.63 32.09 38.23
C THR A 54 -9.86 32.90 38.53
N ASP A 55 -9.69 34.22 38.71
CA ASP A 55 -10.76 35.18 38.76
C ASP A 55 -11.74 34.92 37.63
N GLY A 56 -13.03 34.90 37.97
CA GLY A 56 -14.14 34.53 37.11
C GLY A 56 -14.39 35.49 35.92
N THR A 57 -13.42 35.54 35.01
CA THR A 57 -13.73 35.97 33.65
C THR A 57 -14.42 34.80 32.95
N PRO A 58 -15.65 35.00 32.43
CA PRO A 58 -16.28 33.97 31.65
C PRO A 58 -15.37 33.67 30.44
N VAL A 59 -14.71 32.49 30.45
CA VAL A 59 -14.11 31.94 29.24
C VAL A 59 -15.23 31.86 28.21
N PRO A 60 -15.05 32.40 27.00
CA PRO A 60 -16.04 32.17 25.96
C PRO A 60 -16.14 30.64 25.84
N GLU A 61 -17.32 30.12 26.06
CA GLU A 61 -17.68 28.75 25.77
C GLU A 61 -17.40 28.57 24.28
N VAL A 62 -16.19 28.03 23.97
CA VAL A 62 -15.92 27.57 22.63
C VAL A 62 -16.81 26.33 22.49
N GLU A 63 -18.04 26.62 22.05
CA GLU A 63 -18.92 25.61 21.53
C GLU A 63 -18.05 24.91 20.46
N LEU A 64 -17.51 23.74 20.83
CA LEU A 64 -16.89 22.84 19.87
C LEU A 64 -18.03 22.38 18.96
N ARG A 65 -18.38 23.27 18.04
CA ARG A 65 -19.20 22.92 16.91
C ARG A 65 -18.33 21.91 16.16
N LEU A 66 -18.54 20.64 16.50
CA LEU A 66 -18.25 19.54 15.58
C LEU A 66 -19.16 19.86 14.38
N GLU A 67 -18.64 20.64 13.46
CA GLU A 67 -19.21 20.75 12.14
C GLU A 67 -19.10 19.36 11.52
N ALA A 68 -20.13 18.57 11.81
CA ALA A 68 -20.32 17.24 11.24
C ALA A 68 -20.74 17.36 9.78
N ASP A 69 -20.07 18.20 9.00
CA ASP A 69 -20.45 18.46 7.61
C ASP A 69 -19.25 18.46 6.64
N ASP A 70 -18.08 17.97 7.09
CA ASP A 70 -16.99 17.60 6.18
C ASP A 70 -17.05 16.10 5.83
N GLN A 71 -18.21 15.49 5.92
CA GLN A 71 -18.41 14.18 5.34
C GLN A 71 -18.48 14.39 3.84
N GLU A 72 -17.34 14.25 3.19
CA GLU A 72 -17.28 14.15 1.72
C GLU A 72 -18.43 13.24 1.28
N PRO A 73 -19.33 13.68 0.41
CA PRO A 73 -20.50 12.91 0.05
C PRO A 73 -20.04 11.54 -0.42
N ALA A 74 -20.65 10.50 0.11
CA ALA A 74 -20.32 9.13 -0.30
C ALA A 74 -20.31 9.06 -1.83
N PRO A 75 -19.25 8.50 -2.45
CA PRO A 75 -19.16 8.46 -3.89
C PRO A 75 -20.42 7.79 -4.45
N PRO A 76 -20.95 8.27 -5.57
CA PRO A 76 -22.18 7.73 -6.16
C PRO A 76 -22.04 6.23 -6.40
N PRO A 77 -23.13 5.47 -6.34
CA PRO A 77 -23.10 4.05 -6.69
C PRO A 77 -22.58 3.89 -8.13
N LEU A 78 -21.83 2.81 -8.37
CA LEU A 78 -21.40 2.47 -9.72
C LEU A 78 -22.66 2.13 -10.53
N VAL A 79 -22.82 2.78 -11.66
CA VAL A 79 -23.92 2.52 -12.61
C VAL A 79 -23.33 1.75 -13.76
N GLY A 80 -23.80 0.51 -13.96
CA GLY A 80 -23.25 -0.38 -14.94
C GLY A 80 -24.13 -0.51 -16.18
N GLY A 81 -23.50 -0.94 -17.22
CA GLY A 81 -24.06 -1.41 -18.49
C GLY A 81 -23.01 -2.29 -19.16
N ASP A 82 -23.40 -3.06 -20.18
CA ASP A 82 -22.41 -3.79 -20.97
C ASP A 82 -21.63 -2.80 -21.85
N PRO A 83 -20.31 -2.63 -21.62
CA PRO A 83 -19.52 -1.70 -22.42
C PRO A 83 -19.08 -2.26 -23.77
N THR A 84 -19.41 -3.51 -24.08
CA THR A 84 -18.96 -4.20 -25.29
C THR A 84 -19.41 -3.45 -26.56
N GLY A 85 -18.46 -3.26 -27.47
CA GLY A 85 -18.65 -2.49 -28.70
C GLY A 85 -18.51 -0.98 -28.55
N GLN A 86 -18.30 -0.47 -27.33
CA GLN A 86 -18.09 0.94 -27.10
C GLN A 86 -16.58 1.29 -27.10
N PRO A 87 -16.19 2.48 -27.56
CA PRO A 87 -14.83 2.93 -27.40
C PRO A 87 -14.55 3.14 -25.90
N VAL A 88 -13.29 2.88 -25.49
CA VAL A 88 -12.84 3.23 -24.13
C VAL A 88 -13.01 4.73 -23.88
N PRO A 89 -13.28 5.14 -22.63
CA PRO A 89 -13.50 6.55 -22.30
C PRO A 89 -12.25 7.39 -22.62
N GLY A 90 -12.49 8.61 -23.09
CA GLY A 90 -11.46 9.62 -23.25
C GLY A 90 -11.06 10.22 -21.89
N GLY A 91 -9.99 11.01 -21.91
CA GLY A 91 -9.48 11.68 -20.71
C GLY A 91 -8.28 10.98 -20.09
N ASN A 92 -7.74 11.61 -19.06
CA ASN A 92 -6.56 11.10 -18.36
C ASN A 92 -6.95 10.50 -17.02
N PHE A 93 -6.19 9.52 -16.58
CA PHE A 93 -6.24 8.96 -15.23
C PHE A 93 -4.87 9.04 -14.56
N SER A 94 -4.87 9.15 -13.24
CA SER A 94 -3.65 9.18 -12.45
C SER A 94 -3.04 7.79 -12.32
N MET A 95 -1.72 7.68 -12.45
CA MET A 95 -0.99 6.45 -12.18
C MET A 95 -0.60 6.36 -10.69
N LEU A 96 -0.50 5.16 -10.16
CA LEU A 96 -0.10 4.93 -8.77
C LEU A 96 1.32 5.44 -8.49
N GLU A 97 2.23 5.23 -9.42
CA GLU A 97 3.61 5.72 -9.37
C GLU A 97 3.75 7.23 -9.69
N GLY A 98 2.64 7.89 -9.96
CA GLY A 98 2.59 9.30 -10.33
C GLY A 98 2.49 9.53 -11.83
N GLY A 99 2.13 10.76 -12.19
CA GLY A 99 1.89 11.13 -13.58
C GLY A 99 0.46 10.82 -14.04
N LEU A 100 0.20 11.13 -15.30
CA LEU A 100 -1.08 10.91 -15.97
C LEU A 100 -0.87 10.06 -17.20
N ARG A 101 -1.80 9.15 -17.46
CA ARG A 101 -1.94 8.41 -18.73
C ARG A 101 -3.39 8.43 -19.18
N SER A 102 -3.59 7.95 -20.39
CA SER A 102 -4.90 7.79 -21.01
C SER A 102 -4.96 6.44 -21.73
N PHE A 103 -6.14 5.99 -22.12
CA PHE A 103 -6.23 4.80 -22.96
C PHE A 103 -5.60 4.98 -24.35
N ALA A 104 -5.38 6.22 -24.79
CA ALA A 104 -4.67 6.50 -26.05
C ALA A 104 -3.21 6.03 -26.01
N ASP A 105 -2.59 5.98 -24.82
CA ASP A 105 -1.20 5.53 -24.65
C ASP A 105 -1.03 4.02 -24.84
N TYR A 106 -2.12 3.26 -24.84
CA TYR A 106 -2.15 1.81 -25.06
C TYR A 106 -2.63 1.42 -26.47
N ARG A 107 -2.89 2.41 -27.35
CA ARG A 107 -3.33 2.13 -28.70
C ARG A 107 -2.28 1.35 -29.50
N GLY A 108 -2.74 0.46 -30.38
CA GLY A 108 -1.87 -0.40 -31.20
C GLY A 108 -1.56 -1.74 -30.57
N THR A 109 -1.93 -1.95 -29.30
CA THR A 109 -1.79 -3.22 -28.58
C THR A 109 -3.10 -3.54 -27.86
N PRO A 110 -3.62 -4.78 -27.92
CA PRO A 110 -4.74 -5.18 -27.09
C PRO A 110 -4.44 -4.96 -25.61
N LEU A 111 -5.46 -4.63 -24.82
CA LEU A 111 -5.30 -4.26 -23.42
C LEU A 111 -6.26 -5.02 -22.51
N VAL A 112 -5.74 -5.60 -21.46
CA VAL A 112 -6.50 -6.14 -20.32
C VAL A 112 -6.58 -5.08 -19.25
N VAL A 113 -7.80 -4.68 -18.87
CA VAL A 113 -8.05 -3.70 -17.78
C VAL A 113 -8.71 -4.41 -16.62
N ASN A 114 -8.01 -4.56 -15.51
CA ASN A 114 -8.51 -5.25 -14.32
C ASN A 114 -8.84 -4.25 -13.21
N PHE A 115 -10.08 -4.26 -12.72
CA PHE A 115 -10.54 -3.43 -11.61
C PHE A 115 -10.40 -4.17 -10.30
N PHE A 116 -9.67 -3.58 -9.35
CA PHE A 116 -9.38 -4.18 -8.06
C PHE A 116 -9.34 -3.15 -6.93
N ALA A 117 -9.37 -3.64 -5.68
CA ALA A 117 -9.15 -2.82 -4.49
C ALA A 117 -8.49 -3.64 -3.37
N SER A 118 -7.84 -2.96 -2.42
CA SER A 118 -7.19 -3.60 -1.28
C SER A 118 -8.19 -4.28 -0.31
N TRP A 119 -9.39 -3.75 -0.25
CA TRP A 119 -10.50 -4.26 0.57
C TRP A 119 -11.34 -5.36 -0.11
N CYS A 120 -10.94 -5.82 -1.31
CA CYS A 120 -11.63 -6.84 -2.11
C CYS A 120 -10.83 -8.16 -2.06
N PRO A 121 -11.16 -9.14 -1.19
CA PRO A 121 -10.39 -10.37 -1.06
C PRO A 121 -10.25 -11.18 -2.35
N PRO A 122 -11.30 -11.40 -3.18
CA PRO A 122 -11.15 -12.12 -4.44
C PRO A 122 -10.26 -11.37 -5.45
N CYS A 123 -10.26 -10.02 -5.44
CA CYS A 123 -9.34 -9.24 -6.28
C CYS A 123 -7.87 -9.52 -5.90
N VAL A 124 -7.58 -9.54 -4.59
CA VAL A 124 -6.22 -9.84 -4.10
C VAL A 124 -5.81 -11.26 -4.47
N ALA A 125 -6.75 -12.22 -4.47
CA ALA A 125 -6.48 -13.61 -4.80
C ALA A 125 -6.13 -13.82 -6.28
N GLU A 126 -6.74 -13.08 -7.21
CA GLU A 126 -6.47 -13.21 -8.65
C GLU A 126 -5.20 -12.49 -9.14
N MET A 127 -4.72 -11.45 -8.42
CA MET A 127 -3.57 -10.63 -8.87
C MET A 127 -2.32 -11.43 -9.23
N PRO A 128 -1.91 -12.48 -8.50
CA PRO A 128 -0.78 -13.33 -8.91
C PRO A 128 -1.01 -14.06 -10.24
N ALA A 129 -2.25 -14.42 -10.56
CA ALA A 129 -2.59 -15.04 -11.83
C ALA A 129 -2.48 -14.04 -12.99
N PHE A 130 -2.92 -12.80 -12.78
CA PHE A 130 -2.77 -11.70 -13.73
C PHE A 130 -1.29 -11.38 -13.98
N GLU A 131 -0.46 -11.31 -12.93
CA GLU A 131 0.98 -11.11 -13.08
C GLU A 131 1.64 -12.23 -13.86
N ALA A 132 1.30 -13.48 -13.59
CA ALA A 132 1.86 -14.61 -14.33
C ALA A 132 1.54 -14.53 -15.83
N VAL A 133 0.31 -14.18 -16.20
CA VAL A 133 -0.10 -14.01 -17.60
C VAL A 133 0.54 -12.77 -18.21
N HIS A 134 0.68 -11.67 -17.46
CA HIS A 134 1.40 -10.49 -17.89
C HIS A 134 2.86 -10.80 -18.24
N GLN A 135 3.56 -11.53 -17.38
CA GLN A 135 4.95 -11.92 -17.63
C GLN A 135 5.10 -12.84 -18.85
N GLU A 136 4.10 -13.65 -19.15
CA GLU A 136 4.08 -14.56 -20.29
C GLU A 136 3.81 -13.82 -21.60
N LEU A 137 2.86 -12.88 -21.62
CA LEU A 137 2.35 -12.22 -22.81
C LEU A 137 2.92 -10.81 -23.05
N GLY A 138 3.62 -10.27 -22.12
CA GLY A 138 4.17 -8.94 -21.89
C GLY A 138 4.39 -7.97 -23.05
N ALA A 139 4.82 -8.46 -24.22
CA ALA A 139 5.06 -7.60 -25.37
C ALA A 139 3.85 -7.48 -26.33
N ASP A 140 2.96 -8.47 -26.29
CA ASP A 140 1.87 -8.60 -27.27
C ASP A 140 0.54 -8.06 -26.72
N VAL A 141 0.39 -7.99 -25.39
CA VAL A 141 -0.82 -7.55 -24.69
C VAL A 141 -0.45 -6.62 -23.54
N GLY A 142 -1.04 -5.43 -23.52
CA GLY A 142 -0.93 -4.51 -22.39
C GLY A 142 -1.77 -4.97 -21.19
N PHE A 143 -1.30 -4.65 -19.99
CA PHE A 143 -2.06 -4.85 -18.76
C PHE A 143 -2.16 -3.54 -17.99
N LEU A 144 -3.36 -3.20 -17.56
CA LEU A 144 -3.66 -2.02 -16.73
C LEU A 144 -4.53 -2.44 -15.55
N GLY A 145 -3.99 -2.37 -14.36
CA GLY A 145 -4.79 -2.47 -13.15
C GLY A 145 -5.43 -1.12 -12.81
N VAL A 146 -6.70 -1.09 -12.48
CA VAL A 146 -7.39 0.11 -12.01
C VAL A 146 -7.77 -0.08 -10.55
N ASN A 147 -7.03 0.62 -9.69
CA ASN A 147 -7.27 0.58 -8.25
C ASN A 147 -8.44 1.51 -7.88
N LEU A 148 -9.53 0.90 -7.41
CA LEU A 148 -10.81 1.55 -7.18
C LEU A 148 -11.00 1.94 -5.71
N ARG A 149 -11.23 3.25 -5.46
CA ARG A 149 -11.65 3.79 -4.15
C ARG A 149 -10.74 3.39 -2.98
N ASP A 150 -9.47 3.33 -3.23
CA ASP A 150 -8.43 3.08 -2.22
C ASP A 150 -7.63 4.35 -1.91
N SER A 151 -7.00 4.38 -0.75
CA SER A 151 -5.94 5.33 -0.49
C SER A 151 -4.68 4.97 -1.29
N VAL A 152 -3.81 5.95 -1.55
CA VAL A 152 -2.49 5.68 -2.18
C VAL A 152 -1.70 4.65 -1.38
N VAL A 153 -1.71 4.78 -0.06
CA VAL A 153 -0.97 3.87 0.84
C VAL A 153 -1.46 2.44 0.69
N SER A 154 -2.80 2.23 0.79
CA SER A 154 -3.38 0.88 0.69
C SER A 154 -3.14 0.25 -0.69
N ALA A 155 -3.23 1.06 -1.76
CA ALA A 155 -2.95 0.60 -3.12
C ALA A 155 -1.48 0.19 -3.28
N THR A 156 -0.54 1.01 -2.78
CA THR A 156 0.90 0.73 -2.86
C THR A 156 1.26 -0.54 -2.07
N GLU A 157 0.79 -0.67 -0.83
CA GLU A 157 1.03 -1.86 -0.01
C GLU A 157 0.47 -3.14 -0.65
N LEU A 158 -0.68 -3.04 -1.34
CA LEU A 158 -1.25 -4.17 -2.06
C LEU A 158 -0.38 -4.58 -3.25
N VAL A 159 0.02 -3.63 -4.09
CA VAL A 159 0.87 -3.87 -5.26
C VAL A 159 2.20 -4.49 -4.85
N GLU A 160 2.86 -3.93 -3.83
CA GLU A 160 4.10 -4.48 -3.28
C GLU A 160 3.93 -5.91 -2.75
N ARG A 161 2.84 -6.18 -2.03
CA ARG A 161 2.56 -7.48 -1.45
C ARG A 161 2.24 -8.56 -2.49
N THR A 162 1.54 -8.19 -3.55
CA THR A 162 1.14 -9.11 -4.63
C THR A 162 2.23 -9.27 -5.70
N GLY A 163 3.16 -8.31 -5.77
CA GLY A 163 4.30 -8.34 -6.67
C GLY A 163 3.93 -8.09 -8.14
N VAL A 164 2.77 -7.51 -8.42
CA VAL A 164 2.38 -7.14 -9.79
C VAL A 164 3.26 -6.02 -10.33
N THR A 165 3.63 -6.13 -11.60
CA THR A 165 4.58 -5.24 -12.28
C THR A 165 3.98 -4.48 -13.47
N TYR A 166 2.74 -4.79 -13.83
CA TYR A 166 2.03 -4.04 -14.86
C TYR A 166 1.56 -2.67 -14.36
N ASP A 167 1.19 -1.81 -15.29
CA ASP A 167 0.74 -0.44 -15.02
C ASP A 167 -0.47 -0.40 -14.06
N ILE A 168 -0.43 0.49 -13.05
CA ILE A 168 -1.53 0.68 -12.11
C ILE A 168 -2.06 2.11 -12.19
N ALA A 169 -3.31 2.25 -12.63
CA ALA A 169 -4.08 3.48 -12.56
C ALA A 169 -4.85 3.57 -11.23
N ARG A 170 -5.26 4.77 -10.86
CA ARG A 170 -6.10 5.05 -9.70
C ARG A 170 -7.43 5.63 -10.12
N ASP A 171 -8.48 5.11 -9.54
CA ASP A 171 -9.86 5.60 -9.69
C ASP A 171 -10.50 5.85 -8.32
N PRO A 172 -10.10 6.93 -7.60
CA PRO A 172 -10.56 7.19 -6.25
C PRO A 172 -12.06 7.52 -6.17
N THR A 173 -12.65 8.03 -7.24
CA THR A 173 -14.06 8.42 -7.32
C THR A 173 -14.96 7.34 -7.91
N GLY A 174 -14.40 6.40 -8.70
CA GLY A 174 -15.14 5.38 -9.45
C GLY A 174 -15.67 5.91 -10.79
N GLU A 175 -15.14 7.02 -11.29
CA GLU A 175 -15.54 7.58 -12.58
C GLU A 175 -15.16 6.67 -13.74
N LEU A 176 -13.93 6.13 -13.70
CA LEU A 176 -13.45 5.23 -14.74
C LEU A 176 -14.21 3.90 -14.72
N ALA A 177 -14.43 3.35 -13.52
CA ALA A 177 -15.25 2.16 -13.33
C ALA A 177 -16.66 2.37 -13.88
N THR A 178 -17.30 3.50 -13.56
CA THR A 178 -18.63 3.84 -14.07
C THR A 178 -18.65 3.97 -15.60
N ALA A 179 -17.66 4.65 -16.17
CA ALA A 179 -17.55 4.84 -17.63
C ALA A 179 -17.35 3.52 -18.40
N LEU A 180 -16.75 2.50 -17.76
CA LEU A 180 -16.58 1.15 -18.30
C LEU A 180 -17.64 0.16 -17.82
N GLY A 181 -18.73 0.64 -17.21
CA GLY A 181 -19.86 -0.18 -16.82
C GLY A 181 -19.61 -1.15 -15.66
N ILE A 182 -18.54 -0.93 -14.87
CA ILE A 182 -18.18 -1.80 -13.76
C ILE A 182 -19.10 -1.58 -12.57
N VAL A 183 -19.76 -2.65 -12.11
CA VAL A 183 -20.71 -2.63 -10.98
C VAL A 183 -20.30 -3.55 -9.83
N ALA A 184 -19.36 -4.45 -10.08
CA ALA A 184 -18.88 -5.42 -9.11
C ALA A 184 -17.36 -5.56 -9.22
N MET A 185 -16.73 -6.14 -8.20
CA MET A 185 -15.31 -6.45 -8.21
C MET A 185 -15.02 -7.87 -7.72
N PRO A 186 -13.98 -8.50 -8.28
CA PRO A 186 -13.18 -8.02 -9.39
C PRO A 186 -13.96 -7.96 -10.70
N SER A 187 -13.51 -7.13 -11.63
CA SER A 187 -14.01 -7.14 -13.02
C SER A 187 -12.87 -6.88 -13.98
N THR A 188 -12.92 -7.53 -15.12
CA THR A 188 -11.92 -7.40 -16.17
C THR A 188 -12.57 -6.96 -17.48
N VAL A 189 -12.02 -5.94 -18.11
CA VAL A 189 -12.43 -5.44 -19.41
C VAL A 189 -11.34 -5.74 -20.43
N PHE A 190 -11.74 -6.27 -21.58
CA PHE A 190 -10.85 -6.58 -22.68
C PHE A 190 -11.04 -5.53 -23.77
N VAL A 191 -9.94 -4.95 -24.23
CA VAL A 191 -9.93 -3.83 -25.17
C VAL A 191 -9.07 -4.19 -26.37
N SER A 192 -9.61 -3.97 -27.58
CA SER A 192 -8.87 -4.18 -28.83
C SER A 192 -7.73 -3.15 -28.98
N ALA A 193 -6.79 -3.42 -29.88
CA ALA A 193 -5.74 -2.49 -30.25
C ALA A 193 -6.25 -1.12 -30.72
N ASP A 194 -7.46 -1.09 -31.29
CA ASP A 194 -8.14 0.15 -31.71
C ASP A 194 -8.83 0.87 -30.54
N GLY A 195 -8.79 0.33 -29.31
CA GLY A 195 -9.39 0.91 -28.13
C GLY A 195 -10.90 0.79 -28.09
N VAL A 196 -11.45 -0.32 -28.56
CA VAL A 196 -12.84 -0.68 -28.42
C VAL A 196 -12.95 -1.82 -27.41
N VAL A 197 -13.90 -1.76 -26.51
CA VAL A 197 -14.19 -2.85 -25.58
C VAL A 197 -14.73 -4.03 -26.36
N VAL A 198 -14.09 -5.18 -26.28
CA VAL A 198 -14.48 -6.42 -26.97
C VAL A 198 -15.09 -7.45 -26.03
N GLY A 199 -15.02 -7.22 -24.71
CA GLY A 199 -15.67 -8.04 -23.71
C GLY A 199 -15.42 -7.53 -22.30
N SER A 200 -16.24 -8.00 -21.37
CA SER A 200 -16.04 -7.76 -19.93
C SER A 200 -16.46 -9.01 -19.13
N GLU A 201 -15.76 -9.28 -18.05
CA GLU A 201 -16.04 -10.38 -17.13
C GLU A 201 -16.13 -9.84 -15.71
N ALA A 202 -17.16 -10.28 -14.99
CA ALA A 202 -17.33 -9.98 -13.57
C ALA A 202 -16.98 -11.22 -12.74
N GLY A 203 -16.18 -11.04 -11.70
CA GLY A 203 -15.68 -12.11 -10.85
C GLY A 203 -14.21 -12.43 -11.10
N GLU A 204 -13.67 -13.25 -10.20
CA GLU A 204 -12.27 -13.70 -10.23
C GLU A 204 -11.98 -14.54 -11.48
N LEU A 205 -10.85 -14.28 -12.13
CA LEU A 205 -10.35 -15.06 -13.24
C LEU A 205 -9.09 -15.84 -12.83
N SER A 206 -9.09 -17.13 -13.13
CA SER A 206 -7.88 -17.93 -13.07
C SER A 206 -6.92 -17.59 -14.23
N ALA A 207 -5.66 -17.93 -14.11
CA ALA A 207 -4.68 -17.72 -15.18
C ALA A 207 -5.09 -18.39 -16.52
N ASP A 208 -5.68 -19.59 -16.46
CA ASP A 208 -6.11 -20.29 -17.66
C ASP A 208 -7.33 -19.65 -18.32
N GLU A 209 -8.26 -19.10 -17.53
CA GLU A 209 -9.38 -18.34 -18.04
C GLU A 209 -8.94 -17.02 -18.67
N LEU A 210 -8.04 -16.31 -18.00
CA LEU A 210 -7.47 -15.07 -18.50
C LEU A 210 -6.72 -15.30 -19.83
N ARG A 211 -5.89 -16.35 -19.94
CA ARG A 211 -5.22 -16.69 -21.20
C ARG A 211 -6.20 -16.93 -22.33
N ARG A 212 -7.23 -17.75 -22.12
CA ARG A 212 -8.22 -18.00 -23.16
C ARG A 212 -8.91 -16.72 -23.61
N LYS A 213 -9.26 -15.83 -22.69
CA LYS A 213 -9.87 -14.55 -23.02
C LYS A 213 -8.92 -13.65 -23.81
N VAL A 214 -7.65 -13.64 -23.44
CA VAL A 214 -6.64 -12.89 -24.18
C VAL A 214 -6.40 -13.47 -25.57
N GLU A 215 -6.37 -14.80 -25.73
CA GLU A 215 -6.29 -15.44 -27.05
C GLU A 215 -7.47 -15.08 -27.95
N GLU A 216 -8.70 -15.02 -27.40
CA GLU A 216 -9.88 -14.54 -28.09
C GLU A 216 -9.79 -13.07 -28.50
N LEU A 217 -9.10 -12.24 -27.69
CA LEU A 217 -8.91 -10.80 -27.93
C LEU A 217 -7.83 -10.53 -29.01
N VAL A 218 -6.76 -11.35 -29.06
CA VAL A 218 -5.61 -11.16 -29.97
C VAL A 218 -5.79 -11.93 -31.29
N GLY A 219 -6.64 -12.94 -31.32
CA GLY A 219 -6.96 -13.80 -32.49
C GLY A 219 -7.92 -13.14 -33.49
#